data_3f22fd8c79e182515152bbe697d9d67d
#
_entry.id   3f22fd8c79e182515152bbe697d9d67d
#
_cell.length_a   1.000
_cell.length_b   1.000
_cell.length_c   1.000
_cell.angle_alpha   90.00
_cell.angle_beta   90.00
_cell.angle_gamma   90.00
#
_symmetry.space_group_name_H-M   'P 1'
#
loop_
_entity.id
_entity.type
_entity.pdbx_description
1 polymer ?
#
loop_
_entity_poly.entity_id
_entity_poly.type
_entity_poly.pdbx_seq_one_letter_code
_entity_poly.pdbx_strand_id
1 'polypeptide(L)'
;MDSVTLRNGVKMPLLGFGVLRMKDPAACIRCVREAFESGYRMFDTAASYGNEEAVGRALRELIEEGKAKREDLFIITKLCIDDAGEEAAGKAFEESCRRLQTDYIDLYLIHQPYSDYYGAWRTMERLYREGRVRAVGVSNFSPERLTDLCLNSRIPPMVNQVELHPFYHQDGALQVMGELGVQPQAWAPLCEGLKKIFSNKVLEKIGGKHGKTAAQTALRWNVDRGVSVVTRSSVPAHMREDYDIWDFTLSEAERQLIDQLDLGYSEILDYGNPCIARMFLKKR
;
A
#
# COMPACT_ATOMS: atom_id res chain seq x y z
N MET A 1 1.92 -4.23 -16.97
CA MET A 1 2.13 -4.03 -15.53
C MET A 1 2.11 -5.39 -14.86
N ASP A 2 3.16 -5.69 -14.10
CA ASP A 2 3.26 -6.97 -13.42
C ASP A 2 2.31 -7.01 -12.21
N SER A 3 1.83 -8.19 -11.87
CA SER A 3 0.89 -8.43 -10.79
C SER A 3 1.27 -9.67 -10.00
N VAL A 4 0.91 -9.69 -8.74
CA VAL A 4 0.96 -10.88 -7.90
C VAL A 4 -0.44 -11.46 -7.75
N THR A 5 -0.53 -12.77 -7.63
CA THR A 5 -1.79 -13.44 -7.36
C THR A 5 -1.93 -13.68 -5.86
N LEU A 6 -2.93 -13.06 -5.25
CA LEU A 6 -3.26 -13.26 -3.84
C LEU A 6 -3.78 -14.68 -3.60
N ARG A 7 -3.75 -15.15 -2.34
CA ARG A 7 -4.20 -16.49 -1.94
C ARG A 7 -5.61 -16.89 -2.38
N ASN A 8 -6.47 -15.90 -2.69
CA ASN A 8 -7.83 -16.10 -3.19
C ASN A 8 -7.98 -16.00 -4.72
N GLY A 9 -6.86 -15.90 -5.44
CA GLY A 9 -6.83 -15.81 -6.91
C GLY A 9 -6.96 -14.39 -7.47
N VAL A 10 -7.18 -13.38 -6.64
CA VAL A 10 -7.22 -11.97 -7.09
C VAL A 10 -5.84 -11.52 -7.54
N LYS A 11 -5.74 -10.94 -8.74
CA LYS A 11 -4.51 -10.33 -9.24
C LYS A 11 -4.39 -8.90 -8.72
N MET A 12 -3.34 -8.64 -7.95
CA MET A 12 -3.00 -7.32 -7.42
C MET A 12 -1.78 -6.76 -8.15
N PRO A 13 -1.82 -5.53 -8.67
CA PRO A 13 -0.65 -4.90 -9.29
C PRO A 13 0.54 -4.82 -8.31
N LEU A 14 1.77 -4.94 -8.84
CA LEU A 14 2.98 -4.79 -8.02
C LEU A 14 3.36 -3.33 -7.78
N LEU A 15 2.81 -2.39 -8.55
CA LEU A 15 3.06 -0.96 -8.38
C LEU A 15 1.75 -0.19 -8.36
N GLY A 16 1.56 0.60 -7.32
CA GLY A 16 0.40 1.45 -7.11
C GLY A 16 0.76 2.90 -6.82
N PHE A 17 -0.24 3.76 -6.97
CA PHE A 17 -0.16 5.18 -6.70
C PHE A 17 -0.91 5.54 -5.42
N GLY A 18 -0.21 6.12 -4.44
CA GLY A 18 -0.75 6.55 -3.16
C GLY A 18 -1.03 8.05 -3.12
N VAL A 19 -2.03 8.43 -2.34
CA VAL A 19 -2.48 9.84 -2.22
C VAL A 19 -2.35 10.40 -0.80
N LEU A 20 -1.58 9.76 0.08
CA LEU A 20 -1.34 10.27 1.43
C LEU A 20 -0.85 11.74 1.37
N ARG A 21 -1.40 12.61 2.25
CA ARG A 21 -1.10 14.06 2.34
C ARG A 21 -1.50 14.90 1.12
N MET A 22 -2.23 14.38 0.14
CA MET A 22 -2.83 15.19 -0.93
C MET A 22 -4.16 15.77 -0.42
N LYS A 23 -4.09 16.91 0.27
CA LYS A 23 -5.26 17.53 0.94
C LYS A 23 -6.11 18.41 0.02
N ASP A 24 -5.48 19.02 -1.01
CA ASP A 24 -6.23 19.80 -2.00
C ASP A 24 -6.94 18.84 -2.97
N PRO A 25 -8.29 18.86 -3.03
CA PRO A 25 -9.05 17.95 -3.88
C PRO A 25 -8.71 18.09 -5.36
N ALA A 26 -8.50 19.33 -5.84
CA ALA A 26 -8.17 19.58 -7.25
C ALA A 26 -6.78 19.02 -7.61
N ALA A 27 -5.80 19.18 -6.72
CA ALA A 27 -4.49 18.57 -6.93
C ALA A 27 -4.54 17.06 -6.85
N CYS A 28 -5.32 16.48 -5.91
CA CYS A 28 -5.50 15.04 -5.81
C CYS A 28 -6.11 14.44 -7.09
N ILE A 29 -7.18 15.03 -7.61
CA ILE A 29 -7.81 14.62 -8.87
C ILE A 29 -6.80 14.65 -10.02
N ARG A 30 -6.06 15.76 -10.19
CA ARG A 30 -5.03 15.84 -11.23
C ARG A 30 -3.98 14.75 -11.09
N CYS A 31 -3.44 14.54 -9.88
CA CYS A 31 -2.41 13.52 -9.64
C CYS A 31 -2.91 12.10 -9.92
N VAL A 32 -4.13 11.75 -9.54
CA VAL A 32 -4.72 10.43 -9.85
C VAL A 32 -4.86 10.24 -11.36
N ARG A 33 -5.32 11.26 -12.08
CA ARG A 33 -5.46 11.20 -13.54
C ARG A 33 -4.10 11.09 -14.23
N GLU A 34 -3.11 11.88 -13.83
CA GLU A 34 -1.73 11.81 -14.34
C GLU A 34 -1.07 10.44 -14.05
N ALA A 35 -1.29 9.89 -12.88
CA ALA A 35 -0.83 8.55 -12.55
C ALA A 35 -1.49 7.49 -13.47
N PHE A 36 -2.80 7.60 -13.70
CA PHE A 36 -3.51 6.72 -14.65
C PHE A 36 -2.91 6.82 -16.07
N GLU A 37 -2.68 8.03 -16.58
CA GLU A 37 -2.06 8.25 -17.90
C GLU A 37 -0.60 7.76 -17.94
N SER A 38 0.10 7.71 -16.80
CA SER A 38 1.44 7.13 -16.65
C SER A 38 1.43 5.61 -16.62
N GLY A 39 0.26 4.95 -16.57
CA GLY A 39 0.12 3.50 -16.59
C GLY A 39 -0.35 2.86 -15.28
N TYR A 40 -0.43 3.62 -14.18
CA TYR A 40 -0.93 3.07 -12.90
C TYR A 40 -2.39 2.61 -13.02
N ARG A 41 -2.69 1.48 -12.37
CA ARG A 41 -4.06 0.93 -12.28
C ARG A 41 -4.44 0.60 -10.84
N MET A 42 -3.52 0.68 -9.89
CA MET A 42 -3.76 0.54 -8.45
C MET A 42 -3.64 1.89 -7.77
N PHE A 43 -4.68 2.27 -7.00
CA PHE A 43 -4.79 3.55 -6.32
C PHE A 43 -5.05 3.30 -4.83
N ASP A 44 -4.16 3.84 -3.98
CA ASP A 44 -4.19 3.64 -2.53
C ASP A 44 -4.57 4.93 -1.81
N THR A 45 -5.67 4.86 -1.08
CA THR A 45 -6.14 5.91 -0.18
C THR A 45 -6.48 5.35 1.21
N ALA A 46 -7.11 6.12 2.07
CA ALA A 46 -7.65 5.71 3.36
C ALA A 46 -8.74 6.68 3.84
N ALA A 47 -9.68 6.21 4.65
CA ALA A 47 -10.70 7.07 5.25
C ALA A 47 -10.08 8.25 6.03
N SER A 48 -8.97 8.00 6.75
CA SER A 48 -8.25 9.01 7.53
C SER A 48 -7.47 10.04 6.70
N TYR A 49 -7.29 9.83 5.38
CA TYR A 49 -6.60 10.81 4.53
C TYR A 49 -7.50 11.99 4.13
N GLY A 50 -8.82 11.79 4.20
CA GLY A 50 -9.82 12.82 3.86
C GLY A 50 -9.88 13.17 2.37
N ASN A 51 -9.42 12.27 1.49
CA ASN A 51 -9.36 12.51 0.05
C ASN A 51 -10.01 11.41 -0.80
N GLU A 52 -10.74 10.46 -0.16
CA GLU A 52 -11.45 9.40 -0.87
C GLU A 52 -12.42 9.95 -1.94
N GLU A 53 -13.11 11.06 -1.66
CA GLU A 53 -14.02 11.70 -2.61
C GLU A 53 -13.30 12.22 -3.85
N ALA A 54 -12.12 12.82 -3.69
CA ALA A 54 -11.30 13.29 -4.81
C ALA A 54 -10.77 12.12 -5.66
N VAL A 55 -10.35 11.03 -5.01
CA VAL A 55 -9.92 9.79 -5.70
C VAL A 55 -11.11 9.20 -6.46
N GLY A 56 -12.25 9.02 -5.80
CA GLY A 56 -13.47 8.48 -6.41
C GLY A 56 -13.91 9.28 -7.62
N ARG A 57 -13.95 10.61 -7.50
CA ARG A 57 -14.28 11.51 -8.61
C ARG A 57 -13.30 11.35 -9.79
N ALA A 58 -12.00 11.34 -9.54
CA ALA A 58 -10.99 11.20 -10.60
C ALA A 58 -11.15 9.88 -11.37
N LEU A 59 -11.34 8.77 -10.65
CA LEU A 59 -11.51 7.45 -11.26
C LEU A 59 -12.84 7.34 -12.01
N ARG A 60 -13.92 7.91 -11.46
CA ARG A 60 -15.22 7.95 -12.13
C ARG A 60 -15.18 8.76 -13.43
N GLU A 61 -14.54 9.94 -13.43
CA GLU A 61 -14.36 10.74 -14.64
C GLU A 61 -13.62 9.94 -15.74
N LEU A 62 -12.57 9.18 -15.39
CA LEU A 62 -11.85 8.31 -16.33
C LEU A 62 -12.73 7.21 -16.92
N ILE A 63 -13.65 6.66 -16.11
CA ILE A 63 -14.61 5.65 -16.57
C ILE A 63 -15.65 6.28 -17.50
N GLU A 64 -16.22 7.43 -17.13
CA GLU A 64 -17.20 8.15 -17.93
C GLU A 64 -16.63 8.66 -19.27
N GLU A 65 -15.34 9.01 -19.30
CA GLU A 65 -14.59 9.35 -20.53
C GLU A 65 -14.26 8.10 -21.40
N GLY A 66 -14.58 6.90 -20.94
CA GLY A 66 -14.28 5.64 -21.65
C GLY A 66 -12.81 5.25 -21.67
N LYS A 67 -11.97 5.87 -20.81
CA LYS A 67 -10.53 5.57 -20.70
C LYS A 67 -10.23 4.33 -19.88
N ALA A 68 -11.12 3.99 -18.96
CA ALA A 68 -11.01 2.80 -18.10
C ALA A 68 -12.40 2.18 -17.90
N LYS A 69 -12.41 0.89 -17.55
CA LYS A 69 -13.56 0.24 -16.91
C LYS A 69 -13.26 0.09 -15.42
N ARG A 70 -14.30 -0.06 -14.58
CA ARG A 70 -14.13 -0.25 -13.13
C ARG A 70 -13.26 -1.49 -12.81
N GLU A 71 -13.41 -2.55 -13.58
CA GLU A 71 -12.64 -3.80 -13.44
C GLU A 71 -11.14 -3.67 -13.80
N ASP A 72 -10.75 -2.64 -14.55
CA ASP A 72 -9.35 -2.34 -14.88
C ASP A 72 -8.61 -1.63 -13.73
N LEU A 73 -9.36 -1.14 -12.74
CA LEU A 73 -8.85 -0.37 -11.61
C LEU A 73 -8.81 -1.22 -10.35
N PHE A 74 -7.73 -1.07 -9.58
CA PHE A 74 -7.55 -1.71 -8.28
C PHE A 74 -7.54 -0.63 -7.19
N ILE A 75 -8.64 -0.53 -6.45
CA ILE A 75 -8.83 0.51 -5.43
C ILE A 75 -8.54 -0.07 -4.05
N ILE A 76 -7.63 0.58 -3.33
CA ILE A 76 -7.29 0.28 -1.93
C ILE A 76 -7.79 1.42 -1.05
N THR A 77 -8.54 1.09 0.00
CA THR A 77 -8.77 2.02 1.10
C THR A 77 -8.65 1.31 2.44
N LYS A 78 -8.64 2.09 3.53
CA LYS A 78 -8.30 1.60 4.86
C LYS A 78 -9.30 2.10 5.89
N LEU A 79 -9.73 1.17 6.76
CA LEU A 79 -10.56 1.46 7.92
C LEU A 79 -9.76 2.28 8.94
N CYS A 80 -10.30 3.43 9.33
CA CYS A 80 -9.69 4.23 10.39
C CYS A 80 -9.80 3.53 11.75
N ILE A 81 -8.80 3.74 12.60
CA ILE A 81 -8.80 3.21 13.99
C ILE A 81 -10.01 3.66 14.80
N ASP A 82 -10.54 4.86 14.53
CA ASP A 82 -11.70 5.42 15.24
C ASP A 82 -13.00 4.68 14.93
N ASP A 83 -13.04 3.99 13.80
CA ASP A 83 -14.17 3.18 13.32
C ASP A 83 -13.95 1.67 13.55
N ALA A 84 -12.92 1.29 14.34
CA ALA A 84 -12.67 -0.11 14.69
C ALA A 84 -13.79 -0.66 15.57
N GLY A 85 -14.15 -1.94 15.33
CA GLY A 85 -15.28 -2.62 15.95
C GLY A 85 -16.28 -3.11 14.90
N GLU A 86 -17.11 -4.09 15.27
CA GLU A 86 -17.91 -4.84 14.29
C GLU A 86 -18.97 -3.98 13.61
N GLU A 87 -19.73 -3.19 14.37
CA GLU A 87 -20.79 -2.34 13.81
C GLU A 87 -20.22 -1.08 13.13
N ALA A 88 -19.25 -0.42 13.76
CA ALA A 88 -18.65 0.82 13.25
C ALA A 88 -17.94 0.59 11.90
N ALA A 89 -17.20 -0.53 11.76
CA ALA A 89 -16.50 -0.88 10.53
C ALA A 89 -17.45 -1.05 9.33
N GLY A 90 -18.67 -1.55 9.55
CA GLY A 90 -19.68 -1.65 8.50
C GLY A 90 -20.15 -0.29 8.00
N LYS A 91 -20.43 0.65 8.91
CA LYS A 91 -20.82 2.03 8.57
C LYS A 91 -19.68 2.77 7.85
N ALA A 92 -18.45 2.61 8.34
CA ALA A 92 -17.28 3.22 7.73
C ALA A 92 -17.02 2.70 6.30
N PHE A 93 -17.23 1.41 6.06
CA PHE A 93 -17.14 0.83 4.73
C PHE A 93 -18.14 1.44 3.74
N GLU A 94 -19.41 1.55 4.13
CA GLU A 94 -20.43 2.16 3.26
C GLU A 94 -20.11 3.62 2.95
N GLU A 95 -19.58 4.36 3.93
CA GLU A 95 -19.16 5.74 3.72
C GLU A 95 -17.93 5.84 2.80
N SER A 96 -16.96 4.93 2.91
CA SER A 96 -15.83 4.85 1.96
C SER A 96 -16.32 4.54 0.54
N CYS A 97 -17.23 3.59 0.35
CA CYS A 97 -17.83 3.30 -0.95
C CYS A 97 -18.55 4.52 -1.55
N ARG A 98 -19.33 5.24 -0.71
CA ARG A 98 -20.02 6.46 -1.13
C ARG A 98 -19.02 7.53 -1.61
N ARG A 99 -17.95 7.80 -0.84
CA ARG A 99 -16.92 8.77 -1.20
C ARG A 99 -16.15 8.36 -2.45
N LEU A 100 -15.77 7.09 -2.55
CA LEU A 100 -15.07 6.53 -3.71
C LEU A 100 -15.96 6.31 -4.93
N GLN A 101 -17.30 6.53 -4.80
CA GLN A 101 -18.30 6.37 -5.85
C GLN A 101 -18.22 5.00 -6.52
N THR A 102 -18.15 3.94 -5.72
CA THR A 102 -18.00 2.55 -6.17
C THR A 102 -18.83 1.60 -5.31
N ASP A 103 -19.33 0.52 -5.90
CA ASP A 103 -20.13 -0.49 -5.20
C ASP A 103 -19.27 -1.53 -4.48
N TYR A 104 -18.00 -1.65 -4.82
CA TYR A 104 -17.05 -2.58 -4.22
C TYR A 104 -15.64 -2.01 -4.14
N ILE A 105 -14.83 -2.53 -3.20
CA ILE A 105 -13.42 -2.20 -3.00
C ILE A 105 -12.57 -3.41 -3.39
N ASP A 106 -11.45 -3.19 -4.08
CA ASP A 106 -10.56 -4.29 -4.47
C ASP A 106 -9.74 -4.82 -3.29
N LEU A 107 -9.22 -3.94 -2.43
CA LEU A 107 -8.54 -4.30 -1.20
C LEU A 107 -8.92 -3.35 -0.06
N TYR A 108 -9.53 -3.90 0.99
CA TYR A 108 -9.88 -3.16 2.20
C TYR A 108 -8.97 -3.57 3.34
N LEU A 109 -8.30 -2.59 3.96
CA LEU A 109 -7.30 -2.82 4.99
C LEU A 109 -7.73 -2.27 6.36
N ILE A 110 -7.40 -2.97 7.45
CA ILE A 110 -7.31 -2.33 8.77
C ILE A 110 -6.05 -1.47 8.77
N HIS A 111 -6.19 -0.16 9.03
CA HIS A 111 -5.10 0.80 8.86
C HIS A 111 -4.03 0.72 9.94
N GLN A 112 -4.42 0.54 11.21
CA GLN A 112 -3.50 0.45 12.33
C GLN A 112 -3.78 -0.79 13.19
N PRO A 113 -2.75 -1.41 13.80
CA PRO A 113 -2.87 -2.64 14.57
C PRO A 113 -3.35 -2.39 16.02
N TYR A 114 -4.33 -1.51 16.20
CA TYR A 114 -4.82 -1.08 17.52
C TYR A 114 -6.35 -1.07 17.57
N SER A 115 -6.91 -0.92 18.80
CA SER A 115 -8.34 -0.91 19.06
C SER A 115 -9.00 -2.28 18.81
N ASP A 116 -10.33 -2.33 18.62
CA ASP A 116 -11.07 -3.57 18.35
C ASP A 116 -10.95 -3.98 16.88
N TYR A 117 -9.73 -4.32 16.45
CA TYR A 117 -9.53 -4.81 15.08
C TYR A 117 -10.10 -6.22 14.86
N TYR A 118 -10.32 -7.02 15.89
CA TYR A 118 -11.02 -8.30 15.76
C TYR A 118 -12.49 -8.12 15.43
N GLY A 119 -13.18 -7.17 16.07
CA GLY A 119 -14.55 -6.81 15.72
C GLY A 119 -14.64 -6.31 14.28
N ALA A 120 -13.74 -5.39 13.91
CA ALA A 120 -13.64 -4.90 12.54
C ALA A 120 -13.37 -6.04 11.53
N TRP A 121 -12.49 -7.00 11.88
CA TRP A 121 -12.17 -8.14 11.03
C TRP A 121 -13.39 -9.02 10.73
N ARG A 122 -14.24 -9.30 11.72
CA ARG A 122 -15.50 -10.04 11.49
C ARG A 122 -16.39 -9.37 10.46
N THR A 123 -16.48 -8.05 10.49
CA THR A 123 -17.20 -7.27 9.46
C THR A 123 -16.52 -7.38 8.10
N MET A 124 -15.17 -7.28 8.02
CA MET A 124 -14.45 -7.42 6.76
C MET A 124 -14.61 -8.82 6.15
N GLU A 125 -14.61 -9.87 6.96
CA GLU A 125 -14.94 -11.23 6.51
C GLU A 125 -16.37 -11.35 5.94
N ARG A 126 -17.35 -10.67 6.54
CA ARG A 126 -18.72 -10.62 6.05
C ARG A 126 -18.79 -9.90 4.71
N LEU A 127 -18.20 -8.70 4.59
CA LEU A 127 -18.12 -7.91 3.35
C LEU A 127 -17.45 -8.69 2.21
N TYR A 128 -16.42 -9.47 2.53
CA TYR A 128 -15.74 -10.35 1.57
C TYR A 128 -16.68 -11.45 1.06
N ARG A 129 -17.44 -12.12 1.96
CA ARG A 129 -18.41 -13.16 1.56
C ARG A 129 -19.59 -12.59 0.74
N GLU A 130 -19.96 -11.35 1.01
CA GLU A 130 -20.99 -10.61 0.27
C GLU A 130 -20.48 -10.11 -1.10
N GLY A 131 -19.20 -10.26 -1.42
CA GLY A 131 -18.57 -9.77 -2.65
C GLY A 131 -18.41 -8.25 -2.70
N ARG A 132 -18.58 -7.55 -1.57
CA ARG A 132 -18.40 -6.10 -1.44
C ARG A 132 -16.94 -5.69 -1.41
N VAL A 133 -16.04 -6.61 -1.03
CA VAL A 133 -14.59 -6.46 -1.14
C VAL A 133 -13.99 -7.68 -1.84
N ARG A 134 -13.04 -7.46 -2.75
CA ARG A 134 -12.38 -8.54 -3.49
C ARG A 134 -11.25 -9.19 -2.70
N ALA A 135 -10.60 -8.42 -1.82
CA ALA A 135 -9.57 -8.90 -0.91
C ALA A 135 -9.60 -8.10 0.40
N VAL A 136 -9.26 -8.75 1.50
CA VAL A 136 -9.14 -8.14 2.83
C VAL A 136 -7.72 -8.29 3.35
N GLY A 137 -7.26 -7.28 4.07
CA GLY A 137 -5.91 -7.27 4.62
C GLY A 137 -5.77 -6.32 5.80
N VAL A 138 -4.52 -6.13 6.19
CA VAL A 138 -4.15 -5.28 7.31
C VAL A 138 -3.00 -4.35 6.93
N SER A 139 -2.74 -3.35 7.74
CA SER A 139 -1.58 -2.48 7.60
C SER A 139 -0.88 -2.31 8.95
N ASN A 140 0.46 -2.32 8.93
CA ASN A 140 1.30 -2.13 10.10
C ASN A 140 1.19 -3.23 11.19
N PHE A 141 0.73 -4.41 10.83
CA PHE A 141 0.70 -5.54 11.75
C PHE A 141 2.10 -6.16 11.85
N SER A 142 2.61 -6.23 13.08
CA SER A 142 3.84 -6.95 13.40
C SER A 142 3.67 -8.46 13.20
N PRO A 143 4.75 -9.24 13.08
CA PRO A 143 4.67 -10.69 12.85
C PRO A 143 3.76 -11.42 13.84
N GLU A 144 3.88 -11.11 15.14
CA GLU A 144 3.07 -11.77 16.18
C GLU A 144 1.58 -11.40 16.08
N ARG A 145 1.24 -10.13 15.79
CA ARG A 145 -0.17 -9.70 15.62
C ARG A 145 -0.78 -10.26 14.35
N LEU A 146 0.02 -10.32 13.27
CA LEU A 146 -0.41 -10.91 12.01
C LEU A 146 -0.69 -12.40 12.18
N THR A 147 0.22 -13.12 12.84
CA THR A 147 0.07 -14.56 13.12
C THR A 147 -1.17 -14.80 13.97
N ASP A 148 -1.36 -14.04 15.04
CA ASP A 148 -2.52 -14.18 15.92
C ASP A 148 -3.83 -13.95 15.14
N LEU A 149 -3.93 -12.90 14.35
CA LEU A 149 -5.11 -12.64 13.51
C LEU A 149 -5.33 -13.74 12.47
N CYS A 150 -4.28 -14.21 11.80
CA CYS A 150 -4.38 -15.29 10.80
C CYS A 150 -4.92 -16.58 11.39
N LEU A 151 -4.47 -16.97 12.60
CA LEU A 151 -4.86 -18.21 13.25
C LEU A 151 -6.26 -18.14 13.89
N ASN A 152 -6.73 -16.96 14.25
CA ASN A 152 -8.01 -16.73 14.90
C ASN A 152 -9.12 -16.22 13.97
N SER A 153 -8.87 -16.11 12.67
CA SER A 153 -9.85 -15.67 11.68
C SER A 153 -10.28 -16.82 10.75
N ARG A 154 -11.52 -16.74 10.23
CA ARG A 154 -12.02 -17.71 9.25
C ARG A 154 -11.48 -17.42 7.85
N ILE A 155 -11.26 -16.15 7.55
CA ILE A 155 -10.64 -15.65 6.30
C ILE A 155 -9.40 -14.88 6.75
N PRO A 156 -8.20 -15.49 6.67
CA PRO A 156 -6.97 -14.80 7.05
C PRO A 156 -6.68 -13.58 6.16
N PRO A 157 -5.98 -12.56 6.68
CA PRO A 157 -5.48 -11.46 5.86
C PRO A 157 -4.77 -11.95 4.60
N MET A 158 -5.02 -11.26 3.49
CA MET A 158 -4.40 -11.57 2.19
C MET A 158 -3.21 -10.66 1.91
N VAL A 159 -3.19 -9.48 2.51
CA VAL A 159 -2.14 -8.46 2.37
C VAL A 159 -1.81 -7.88 3.74
N ASN A 160 -0.52 -7.60 3.99
CA ASN A 160 -0.08 -6.73 5.07
C ASN A 160 0.75 -5.60 4.46
N GLN A 161 0.23 -4.36 4.56
CA GLN A 161 0.91 -3.17 4.06
C GLN A 161 1.76 -2.55 5.16
N VAL A 162 3.09 -2.55 5.01
CA VAL A 162 4.05 -2.13 6.03
C VAL A 162 5.05 -1.11 5.49
N GLU A 163 5.73 -0.36 6.38
CA GLU A 163 6.91 0.42 6.01
C GLU A 163 7.98 -0.52 5.47
N LEU A 164 8.43 -0.29 4.23
CA LEU A 164 9.49 -1.11 3.65
C LEU A 164 10.22 -0.34 2.56
N HIS A 165 11.52 -0.19 2.71
CA HIS A 165 12.40 0.54 1.81
C HIS A 165 13.86 0.11 2.02
N PRO A 166 14.85 0.52 1.19
CA PRO A 166 16.25 0.12 1.31
C PRO A 166 16.95 0.37 2.66
N PHE A 167 16.35 1.17 3.55
CA PHE A 167 16.88 1.43 4.89
C PHE A 167 16.07 0.72 6.00
N TYR A 168 15.02 -0.02 5.65
CA TYR A 168 14.24 -0.84 6.58
C TYR A 168 13.64 -2.02 5.83
N HIS A 169 14.32 -3.16 5.88
CA HIS A 169 14.06 -4.34 5.04
C HIS A 169 12.97 -5.26 5.55
N GLN A 170 12.80 -5.31 6.86
CA GLN A 170 11.82 -6.17 7.54
C GLN A 170 11.87 -7.66 7.13
N ASP A 171 13.04 -8.22 6.88
CA ASP A 171 13.21 -9.59 6.37
C ASP A 171 12.50 -10.64 7.22
N GLY A 172 12.57 -10.53 8.55
CA GLY A 172 11.85 -11.42 9.45
C GLY A 172 10.33 -11.31 9.31
N ALA A 173 9.80 -10.10 9.10
CA ALA A 173 8.37 -9.91 8.86
C ALA A 173 7.95 -10.45 7.48
N LEU A 174 8.78 -10.28 6.45
CA LEU A 174 8.54 -10.82 5.11
C LEU A 174 8.52 -12.37 5.13
N GLN A 175 9.44 -12.99 5.88
CA GLN A 175 9.46 -14.44 6.06
C GLN A 175 8.14 -14.93 6.68
N VAL A 176 7.69 -14.33 7.78
CA VAL A 176 6.44 -14.69 8.45
C VAL A 176 5.23 -14.48 7.53
N MET A 177 5.19 -13.36 6.77
CA MET A 177 4.14 -13.14 5.77
C MET A 177 4.13 -14.23 4.71
N GLY A 178 5.31 -14.66 4.21
CA GLY A 178 5.45 -15.76 3.27
C GLY A 178 4.92 -17.08 3.81
N GLU A 179 5.30 -17.43 5.06
CA GLU A 179 4.84 -18.66 5.75
C GLU A 179 3.31 -18.67 5.96
N LEU A 180 2.71 -17.51 6.23
CA LEU A 180 1.27 -17.34 6.39
C LEU A 180 0.51 -17.20 5.06
N GLY A 181 1.21 -17.11 3.92
CA GLY A 181 0.61 -16.84 2.61
C GLY A 181 -0.02 -15.45 2.52
N VAL A 182 0.54 -14.46 3.23
CA VAL A 182 0.12 -13.05 3.23
C VAL A 182 1.05 -12.26 2.32
N GLN A 183 0.50 -11.55 1.35
CA GLN A 183 1.26 -10.73 0.41
C GLN A 183 1.81 -9.47 1.11
N PRO A 184 3.12 -9.21 1.11
CA PRO A 184 3.67 -7.96 1.55
C PRO A 184 3.38 -6.83 0.56
N GLN A 185 3.03 -5.65 1.09
CA GLN A 185 2.94 -4.41 0.33
C GLN A 185 3.70 -3.32 1.07
N ALA A 186 4.57 -2.58 0.36
CA ALA A 186 5.36 -1.50 0.92
C ALA A 186 4.62 -0.15 0.85
N TRP A 187 4.40 0.50 1.99
CA TRP A 187 4.22 1.94 2.00
C TRP A 187 5.58 2.64 2.21
N ALA A 188 5.69 3.88 1.73
CA ALA A 188 6.93 4.66 1.71
C ALA A 188 8.13 3.92 1.11
N PRO A 189 8.03 3.26 -0.06
CA PRO A 189 9.15 2.52 -0.67
C PRO A 189 10.34 3.42 -0.99
N LEU A 190 10.14 4.73 -1.02
CA LEU A 190 11.17 5.78 -1.18
C LEU A 190 11.45 6.53 0.14
N CYS A 191 11.20 5.89 1.31
CA CYS A 191 11.52 6.42 2.65
C CYS A 191 11.04 7.87 2.88
N GLU A 192 9.89 8.27 2.30
CA GLU A 192 9.39 9.65 2.31
C GLU A 192 10.44 10.72 1.89
N GLY A 193 11.47 10.35 1.13
CA GLY A 193 12.58 11.23 0.73
C GLY A 193 13.66 11.39 1.80
N LEU A 194 13.55 10.70 2.94
CA LEU A 194 14.55 10.71 3.99
C LEU A 194 15.84 9.99 3.57
N LYS A 195 16.89 10.08 4.40
CA LYS A 195 18.19 9.40 4.19
C LYS A 195 18.83 9.70 2.82
N LYS A 196 18.45 10.80 2.17
CA LYS A 196 18.94 11.15 0.82
C LYS A 196 18.72 10.01 -0.18
N ILE A 197 17.58 9.30 -0.10
CA ILE A 197 17.33 8.12 -0.92
C ILE A 197 17.51 8.40 -2.41
N PHE A 198 17.09 9.58 -2.89
CA PHE A 198 17.21 9.99 -4.30
C PHE A 198 18.65 10.27 -4.76
N SER A 199 19.59 10.43 -3.83
CA SER A 199 21.02 10.67 -4.08
C SER A 199 21.91 9.72 -3.30
N ASN A 200 21.37 8.57 -2.87
CA ASN A 200 22.16 7.54 -2.19
C ASN A 200 23.15 6.91 -3.18
N LYS A 201 24.44 6.92 -2.83
CA LYS A 201 25.52 6.52 -3.75
C LYS A 201 25.49 5.06 -4.17
N VAL A 202 24.96 4.17 -3.33
CA VAL A 202 24.78 2.76 -3.67
C VAL A 202 23.68 2.63 -4.71
N LEU A 203 22.50 3.22 -4.46
CA LEU A 203 21.36 3.18 -5.37
C LEU A 203 21.65 3.88 -6.70
N GLU A 204 22.31 5.06 -6.69
CA GLU A 204 22.74 5.76 -7.90
C GLU A 204 23.72 4.91 -8.73
N LYS A 205 24.71 4.29 -8.08
CA LYS A 205 25.70 3.47 -8.77
C LYS A 205 25.06 2.22 -9.42
N ILE A 206 24.12 1.59 -8.72
CA ILE A 206 23.38 0.43 -9.24
C ILE A 206 22.49 0.88 -10.40
N GLY A 207 21.64 1.87 -10.18
CA GLY A 207 20.72 2.39 -11.19
C GLY A 207 21.46 2.84 -12.46
N GLY A 208 22.60 3.54 -12.30
CA GLY A 208 23.41 4.02 -13.42
C GLY A 208 23.88 2.92 -14.38
N LYS A 209 24.09 1.68 -13.92
CA LYS A 209 24.42 0.54 -14.79
C LYS A 209 23.24 0.12 -15.68
N HIS A 210 22.02 0.37 -15.23
CA HIS A 210 20.78 0.05 -15.92
C HIS A 210 20.16 1.26 -16.64
N GLY A 211 20.80 2.44 -16.59
CA GLY A 211 20.23 3.69 -17.10
C GLY A 211 19.05 4.18 -16.26
N LYS A 212 19.01 3.84 -14.98
CA LYS A 212 17.91 4.14 -14.05
C LYS A 212 18.38 5.01 -12.89
N THR A 213 17.40 5.65 -12.23
CA THR A 213 17.65 6.50 -11.06
C THR A 213 17.73 5.68 -9.77
N ALA A 214 18.14 6.34 -8.67
CA ALA A 214 18.10 5.74 -7.34
C ALA A 214 16.67 5.38 -6.90
N ALA A 215 15.66 6.19 -7.27
CA ALA A 215 14.26 5.91 -6.99
C ALA A 215 13.80 4.64 -7.70
N GLN A 216 14.05 4.52 -8.99
CA GLN A 216 13.72 3.32 -9.77
C GLN A 216 14.43 2.07 -9.21
N THR A 217 15.69 2.20 -8.78
CA THR A 217 16.45 1.12 -8.14
C THR A 217 15.78 0.66 -6.84
N ALA A 218 15.37 1.59 -5.99
CA ALA A 218 14.68 1.28 -4.73
C ALA A 218 13.31 0.62 -4.94
N LEU A 219 12.55 1.09 -5.93
CA LEU A 219 11.25 0.48 -6.31
C LEU A 219 11.45 -0.92 -6.87
N ARG A 220 12.42 -1.08 -7.79
CA ARG A 220 12.72 -2.39 -8.39
C ARG A 220 13.22 -3.40 -7.36
N TRP A 221 14.04 -2.98 -6.39
CA TRP A 221 14.49 -3.83 -5.30
C TRP A 221 13.31 -4.42 -4.50
N ASN A 222 12.28 -3.65 -4.20
CA ASN A 222 11.08 -4.17 -3.57
C ASN A 222 10.36 -5.19 -4.45
N VAL A 223 10.15 -4.86 -5.73
CA VAL A 223 9.44 -5.72 -6.69
C VAL A 223 10.18 -7.05 -6.91
N ASP A 224 11.51 -7.02 -7.02
CA ASP A 224 12.35 -8.23 -7.17
C ASP A 224 12.28 -9.15 -5.94
N ARG A 225 11.90 -8.62 -4.76
CA ARG A 225 11.63 -9.38 -3.54
C ARG A 225 10.18 -9.88 -3.43
N GLY A 226 9.36 -9.71 -4.48
CA GLY A 226 7.95 -10.08 -4.48
C GLY A 226 7.06 -9.12 -3.67
N VAL A 227 7.54 -7.92 -3.33
CA VAL A 227 6.79 -6.92 -2.57
C VAL A 227 6.04 -6.01 -3.54
N SER A 228 4.73 -5.86 -3.36
CA SER A 228 3.96 -4.79 -4.03
C SER A 228 4.31 -3.44 -3.40
N VAL A 229 4.37 -2.37 -4.18
CA VAL A 229 4.76 -1.05 -3.69
C VAL A 229 3.69 0.00 -3.97
N VAL A 230 3.54 0.95 -3.04
CA VAL A 230 2.70 2.14 -3.23
C VAL A 230 3.61 3.37 -3.18
N THR A 231 3.87 3.97 -4.35
CA THR A 231 4.65 5.21 -4.46
C THR A 231 3.75 6.43 -4.55
N ARG A 232 4.31 7.61 -4.36
CA ARG A 232 3.57 8.87 -4.41
C ARG A 232 4.42 9.98 -5.01
N SER A 233 3.86 10.71 -5.95
CA SER A 233 4.43 11.97 -6.44
C SER A 233 3.33 12.98 -6.78
N SER A 234 3.63 14.26 -6.75
CA SER A 234 2.79 15.33 -7.33
C SER A 234 3.35 15.88 -8.64
N VAL A 235 4.47 15.31 -9.11
CA VAL A 235 5.18 15.73 -10.33
C VAL A 235 4.99 14.66 -11.39
N PRO A 236 4.33 14.94 -12.52
CA PRO A 236 4.04 13.94 -13.56
C PRO A 236 5.30 13.25 -14.12
N ALA A 237 6.42 13.95 -14.20
CA ALA A 237 7.68 13.37 -14.65
C ALA A 237 8.16 12.24 -13.71
N HIS A 238 8.07 12.46 -12.39
CA HIS A 238 8.43 11.44 -11.40
C HIS A 238 7.44 10.27 -11.40
N MET A 239 6.14 10.51 -11.66
CA MET A 239 5.16 9.41 -11.78
C MET A 239 5.53 8.46 -12.93
N ARG A 240 5.91 9.03 -14.09
CA ARG A 240 6.38 8.23 -15.24
C ARG A 240 7.70 7.53 -14.95
N GLU A 241 8.64 8.22 -14.30
CA GLU A 241 9.92 7.64 -13.89
C GLU A 241 9.72 6.47 -12.92
N ASP A 242 8.95 6.66 -11.86
CA ASP A 242 8.64 5.61 -10.87
C ASP A 242 7.92 4.40 -11.51
N TYR A 243 7.12 4.64 -12.56
CA TYR A 243 6.43 3.57 -13.28
C TYR A 243 7.35 2.78 -14.20
N ASP A 244 8.45 3.37 -14.67
CA ASP A 244 9.41 2.79 -15.63
C ASP A 244 10.48 1.94 -14.94
N ILE A 245 10.05 0.80 -14.35
CA ILE A 245 10.90 -0.13 -13.60
C ILE A 245 10.86 -1.59 -14.12
N TRP A 246 10.22 -1.83 -15.28
CA TRP A 246 9.90 -3.18 -15.73
C TRP A 246 10.93 -3.79 -16.68
N ASP A 247 11.85 -3.01 -17.22
CA ASP A 247 12.80 -3.37 -18.25
C ASP A 247 14.19 -3.78 -17.72
N PHE A 248 14.35 -3.88 -16.40
CA PHE A 248 15.59 -4.35 -15.77
C PHE A 248 15.29 -5.17 -14.50
N THR A 249 16.27 -5.94 -14.04
CA THR A 249 16.24 -6.67 -12.78
C THR A 249 17.58 -6.49 -12.06
N LEU A 250 17.57 -6.56 -10.73
CA LEU A 250 18.79 -6.46 -9.94
C LEU A 250 19.48 -7.83 -9.84
N SER A 251 20.77 -7.85 -10.09
CA SER A 251 21.60 -9.04 -9.83
C SER A 251 21.70 -9.31 -8.32
N GLU A 252 22.07 -10.54 -7.97
CA GLU A 252 22.30 -10.91 -6.57
C GLU A 252 23.33 -10.02 -5.88
N ALA A 253 24.44 -9.70 -6.57
CA ALA A 253 25.47 -8.81 -6.04
C ALA A 253 24.96 -7.37 -5.81
N GLU A 254 24.03 -6.89 -6.64
CA GLU A 254 23.40 -5.58 -6.45
C GLU A 254 22.42 -5.58 -5.28
N ARG A 255 21.65 -6.64 -5.11
CA ARG A 255 20.79 -6.82 -3.93
C ARG A 255 21.62 -6.82 -2.63
N GLN A 256 22.70 -7.61 -2.58
CA GLN A 256 23.61 -7.64 -1.43
C GLN A 256 24.23 -6.28 -1.09
N LEU A 257 24.45 -5.41 -2.06
CA LEU A 257 24.90 -4.03 -1.80
C LEU A 257 23.78 -3.18 -1.18
N ILE A 258 22.53 -3.38 -1.60
CA ILE A 258 21.39 -2.70 -1.00
C ILE A 258 21.11 -3.23 0.40
N ASP A 259 21.32 -4.53 0.64
CA ASP A 259 21.12 -5.17 1.94
C ASP A 259 21.99 -4.56 3.04
N GLN A 260 23.15 -3.99 2.67
CA GLN A 260 24.04 -3.26 3.61
C GLN A 260 23.47 -1.89 4.04
N LEU A 261 22.38 -1.41 3.44
CA LEU A 261 21.76 -0.14 3.80
C LEU A 261 20.73 -0.28 4.93
N ASP A 262 20.35 -1.50 5.30
CA ASP A 262 19.37 -1.76 6.35
C ASP A 262 19.80 -1.20 7.69
N LEU A 263 18.92 -0.47 8.33
CA LEU A 263 19.13 0.08 9.67
C LEU A 263 18.54 -0.82 10.76
N GLY A 264 17.65 -1.75 10.37
CA GLY A 264 16.97 -2.65 11.30
C GLY A 264 15.87 -1.97 12.13
N TYR A 265 15.50 -0.71 11.84
CA TYR A 265 14.46 0.03 12.55
C TYR A 265 13.73 1.02 11.62
N SER A 266 12.51 1.39 12.01
CA SER A 266 11.69 2.38 11.28
C SER A 266 12.27 3.79 11.43
N GLU A 267 12.42 4.48 10.30
CA GLU A 267 12.80 5.91 10.25
C GLU A 267 11.58 6.85 10.23
N ILE A 268 10.39 6.31 10.00
CA ILE A 268 9.17 7.11 9.79
C ILE A 268 8.20 6.95 10.95
N LEU A 269 7.77 5.71 11.24
CA LEU A 269 6.80 5.46 12.30
C LEU A 269 6.86 4.02 12.83
N ASP A 270 7.48 3.84 13.99
CA ASP A 270 7.57 2.53 14.65
C ASP A 270 6.26 2.17 15.36
N TYR A 271 5.42 1.35 14.73
CA TYR A 271 4.18 0.83 15.31
C TYR A 271 4.39 -0.14 16.48
N GLY A 272 5.59 -0.64 16.70
CA GLY A 272 5.97 -1.42 17.89
C GLY A 272 6.17 -0.55 19.14
N ASN A 273 6.33 0.78 18.96
CA ASN A 273 6.58 1.71 20.07
C ASN A 273 5.28 2.03 20.81
N PRO A 274 5.18 1.78 22.16
CA PRO A 274 3.99 2.10 22.94
C PRO A 274 3.58 3.56 22.92
N CYS A 275 4.50 4.49 22.68
CA CYS A 275 4.18 5.91 22.56
C CYS A 275 3.36 6.19 21.30
N ILE A 276 3.63 5.50 20.20
CA ILE A 276 2.84 5.59 18.97
C ILE A 276 1.44 5.03 19.17
N ALA A 277 1.31 3.88 19.85
CA ALA A 277 0.00 3.35 20.22
C ALA A 277 -0.81 4.36 21.07
N ARG A 278 -0.17 4.98 22.07
CA ARG A 278 -0.83 6.01 22.89
C ARG A 278 -1.23 7.24 22.07
N MET A 279 -0.41 7.65 21.11
CA MET A 279 -0.72 8.79 20.22
C MET A 279 -2.00 8.55 19.41
N PHE A 280 -2.13 7.36 18.83
CA PHE A 280 -3.32 6.98 18.06
C PHE A 280 -4.56 6.80 18.94
N LEU A 281 -4.42 6.24 20.14
CA LEU A 281 -5.56 5.94 21.03
C LEU A 281 -6.01 7.12 21.91
N LYS A 282 -5.16 8.12 22.17
CA LYS A 282 -5.51 9.31 22.99
C LYS A 282 -6.37 10.35 22.25
N LYS A 283 -6.57 10.21 20.97
CA LYS A 283 -7.43 11.10 20.17
C LYS A 283 -8.92 10.72 20.21
N ARG A 284 -9.29 9.79 21.12
CA ARG A 284 -10.65 9.35 21.36
C ARG A 284 -11.29 10.10 22.50
#